data_81a5701c2a99b0d3a443574b82a7ad3a
#
_entry.id   81a5701c2a99b0d3a443574b82a7ad3a
#
_cell.length_a   1.000
_cell.length_b   1.000
_cell.length_c   1.000
_cell.angle_alpha   90.00
_cell.angle_beta   90.00
_cell.angle_gamma   90.00
#
_symmetry.space_group_name_H-M   'P 1'
#
loop_
_entity.id
_entity.type
_entity.pdbx_description
1 polymer ?
#
loop_
_entity_poly.entity_id
_entity_poly.type
_entity_poly.pdbx_seq_one_letter_code
_entity_poly.pdbx_strand_id
1 'polypeptide(L)'
;MRRFVAGWMFCLLASGLVVSGLAQSGKGEDKAATGGSVPLEKTKWTLVRLGRTPVKGDDLHRAPEIALDPESHRASGSGGCNRIMGGYELTGDNLTFPRMASTMMACPDGMKTEQNFLKALGQVKRWKIAERRLELIDGSGKVVAVLEVADSGAK
;
A
#
# COMPACT_ATOMS: atom_id res chain seq x y z
N MET A 1 8.61 59.34 37.35
CA MET A 1 8.81 60.75 36.92
C MET A 1 8.54 60.88 35.43
N ARG A 2 7.62 61.76 35.14
CA ARG A 2 7.45 62.56 33.92
C ARG A 2 7.16 61.79 32.63
N ARG A 3 6.02 61.84 32.09
CA ARG A 3 5.10 62.93 31.58
C ARG A 3 5.30 63.10 30.06
N PHE A 4 4.14 62.95 29.36
CA PHE A 4 3.53 63.79 28.32
C PHE A 4 4.08 63.62 26.90
N VAL A 5 3.41 63.73 25.83
CA VAL A 5 2.16 64.39 25.39
C VAL A 5 1.77 63.74 24.06
N ALA A 6 0.59 63.36 23.85
CA ALA A 6 -0.45 63.99 23.05
C ALA A 6 -0.08 64.35 21.60
N GLY A 7 -0.80 63.79 20.69
CA GLY A 7 -1.62 64.65 19.84
C GLY A 7 -1.52 64.37 18.36
N TRP A 8 -2.60 64.17 17.81
CA TRP A 8 -3.25 64.78 16.66
C TRP A 8 -3.77 63.78 15.62
N MET A 9 -4.94 63.65 15.66
CA MET A 9 -6.06 63.53 14.79
C MET A 9 -5.78 64.11 13.37
N PHE A 10 -5.84 63.23 12.34
CA PHE A 10 -6.29 63.70 11.03
C PHE A 10 -7.12 62.61 10.37
N CYS A 11 -8.37 62.98 10.18
CA CYS A 11 -9.39 62.29 9.47
C CYS A 11 -9.19 62.55 7.97
N LEU A 12 -9.14 61.54 7.14
CA LEU A 12 -9.49 61.68 5.73
C LEU A 12 -10.14 60.40 5.22
N LEU A 13 -11.36 60.56 4.86
CA LEU A 13 -12.24 59.67 4.11
C LEU A 13 -11.62 59.37 2.74
N ALA A 14 -11.48 58.11 2.38
CA ALA A 14 -11.49 57.72 0.98
C ALA A 14 -12.18 56.36 0.84
N SER A 15 -13.28 56.44 0.18
CA SER A 15 -14.10 55.35 -0.35
C SER A 15 -13.30 54.42 -1.22
N GLY A 16 -13.56 53.12 -1.16
CA GLY A 16 -13.05 52.28 -2.24
C GLY A 16 -13.10 50.80 -2.00
N LEU A 17 -14.14 50.16 -2.51
CA LEU A 17 -14.16 48.76 -2.98
C LEU A 17 -13.98 47.65 -1.96
N VAL A 18 -15.14 47.19 -1.51
CA VAL A 18 -15.33 45.81 -1.01
C VAL A 18 -15.08 44.84 -2.16
N VAL A 19 -13.88 44.29 -2.20
CA VAL A 19 -13.64 43.06 -2.97
C VAL A 19 -14.01 41.90 -2.06
N SER A 20 -15.16 41.33 -2.27
CA SER A 20 -15.57 40.04 -1.71
C SER A 20 -14.66 38.97 -2.28
N GLY A 21 -13.53 38.73 -1.62
CA GLY A 21 -12.68 37.57 -1.84
C GLY A 21 -13.42 36.34 -1.33
N LEU A 22 -13.99 35.57 -2.23
CA LEU A 22 -14.44 34.21 -1.98
C LEU A 22 -13.25 33.42 -1.48
N ALA A 23 -13.27 33.06 -0.21
CA ALA A 23 -12.38 32.06 0.36
C ALA A 23 -12.69 30.73 -0.34
N GLN A 24 -11.96 30.40 -1.37
CA GLN A 24 -11.92 29.06 -1.92
C GLN A 24 -11.17 28.20 -0.91
N SER A 25 -11.95 27.46 -0.14
CA SER A 25 -11.50 26.32 0.62
C SER A 25 -10.87 25.35 -0.38
N GLY A 26 -9.55 25.39 -0.47
CA GLY A 26 -8.76 24.43 -1.24
C GLY A 26 -8.94 23.06 -0.61
N LYS A 27 -9.98 22.35 -1.02
CA LYS A 27 -10.07 20.90 -0.86
C LYS A 27 -8.89 20.33 -1.63
N GLY A 28 -7.92 19.82 -0.88
CA GLY A 28 -6.81 19.08 -1.46
C GLY A 28 -7.38 17.94 -2.29
N GLU A 29 -7.45 18.16 -3.58
CA GLU A 29 -7.62 17.07 -4.53
C GLU A 29 -6.32 16.30 -4.51
N ASP A 30 -6.34 15.19 -3.79
CA ASP A 30 -5.41 14.09 -4.01
C ASP A 30 -5.55 13.72 -5.49
N LYS A 31 -4.65 14.28 -6.29
CA LYS A 31 -4.50 13.95 -7.70
C LYS A 31 -4.06 12.50 -7.78
N ALA A 32 -5.04 11.60 -7.77
CA ALA A 32 -4.85 10.23 -8.17
C ALA A 32 -4.22 10.27 -9.56
N ALA A 33 -2.97 9.84 -9.65
CA ALA A 33 -2.25 9.70 -10.90
C ALA A 33 -3.06 8.76 -11.80
N THR A 34 -3.66 9.33 -12.83
CA THR A 34 -4.39 8.62 -13.89
C THR A 34 -3.38 8.00 -14.86
N GLY A 35 -2.64 7.04 -14.36
CA GLY A 35 -2.05 5.96 -15.12
C GLY A 35 -2.65 4.73 -14.47
N GLY A 36 -3.38 3.89 -15.21
CA GLY A 36 -4.21 2.81 -14.69
C GLY A 36 -3.50 1.93 -13.67
N SER A 37 -3.50 2.35 -12.42
CA SER A 37 -2.95 1.55 -11.33
C SER A 37 -3.91 0.41 -11.07
N VAL A 38 -3.37 -0.79 -11.12
CA VAL A 38 -4.12 -2.00 -10.79
C VAL A 38 -4.54 -1.92 -9.33
N PRO A 39 -5.81 -2.22 -8.99
CA PRO A 39 -6.26 -2.20 -7.61
C PRO A 39 -5.51 -3.26 -6.77
N LEU A 40 -5.24 -2.94 -5.51
CA LEU A 40 -4.62 -3.89 -4.58
C LEU A 40 -5.50 -5.12 -4.36
N GLU A 41 -6.78 -4.87 -4.10
CA GLU A 41 -7.80 -5.89 -3.86
C GLU A 41 -8.39 -6.41 -5.18
N LYS A 42 -8.93 -7.62 -5.18
CA LYS A 42 -9.49 -8.31 -6.37
C LYS A 42 -8.45 -8.58 -7.48
N THR A 43 -7.18 -8.32 -7.21
CA THR A 43 -6.07 -8.61 -8.12
C THR A 43 -5.28 -9.80 -7.58
N LYS A 44 -4.89 -10.70 -8.46
CA LYS A 44 -3.97 -11.80 -8.14
C LYS A 44 -2.55 -11.30 -8.34
N TRP A 45 -1.76 -11.37 -7.28
CA TRP A 45 -0.39 -10.91 -7.20
C TRP A 45 0.57 -12.09 -7.12
N THR A 46 1.45 -12.24 -8.08
CA THR A 46 2.49 -13.29 -8.11
C THR A 46 3.78 -12.74 -7.50
N LEU A 47 4.35 -13.50 -6.59
CA LEU A 47 5.61 -13.13 -5.92
C LEU A 47 6.79 -13.26 -6.87
N VAL A 48 7.55 -12.19 -7.05
CA VAL A 48 8.75 -12.15 -7.90
C VAL A 48 10.04 -11.92 -7.10
N ARG A 49 9.93 -11.43 -5.86
CA ARG A 49 11.10 -11.19 -5.01
C ARG A 49 10.75 -11.20 -3.53
N LEU A 50 11.61 -11.83 -2.72
CA LEU A 50 11.59 -11.77 -1.26
C LEU A 50 12.84 -11.02 -0.76
N GLY A 51 12.62 -9.86 -0.18
CA GLY A 51 13.70 -8.96 0.19
C GLY A 51 14.59 -8.63 -1.01
N ARG A 52 15.81 -9.20 -1.05
CA ARG A 52 16.76 -9.04 -2.17
C ARG A 52 16.82 -10.26 -3.09
N THR A 53 16.19 -11.36 -2.73
CA THR A 53 16.30 -12.64 -3.44
C THR A 53 15.17 -12.75 -4.48
N PRO A 54 15.48 -12.90 -5.77
CA PRO A 54 14.49 -13.21 -6.79
C PRO A 54 13.83 -14.56 -6.50
N VAL A 55 12.53 -14.65 -6.80
CA VAL A 55 11.77 -15.90 -6.75
C VAL A 55 11.43 -16.30 -8.17
N LYS A 56 11.90 -17.47 -8.58
CA LYS A 56 11.59 -18.04 -9.90
C LYS A 56 10.49 -19.06 -9.74
N GLY A 57 9.42 -18.92 -10.51
CA GLY A 57 8.26 -19.82 -10.46
C GLY A 57 8.55 -21.22 -10.96
N ASP A 58 9.51 -21.35 -11.89
CA ASP A 58 9.83 -22.61 -12.57
C ASP A 58 10.45 -23.67 -11.64
N ASP A 59 11.09 -23.23 -10.54
CA ASP A 59 11.71 -24.11 -9.57
C ASP A 59 10.74 -24.49 -8.42
N LEU A 60 9.45 -24.19 -8.54
CA LEU A 60 8.47 -24.36 -7.47
C LEU A 60 7.31 -25.25 -7.91
N HIS A 61 6.75 -26.02 -6.98
CA HIS A 61 5.56 -26.83 -7.23
C HIS A 61 4.37 -25.98 -7.74
N ARG A 62 4.29 -24.75 -7.27
CA ARG A 62 3.28 -23.75 -7.68
C ARG A 62 3.86 -22.34 -7.52
N ALA A 63 3.49 -21.44 -8.41
CA ALA A 63 3.86 -20.04 -8.26
C ALA A 63 3.34 -19.47 -6.92
N PRO A 64 4.20 -18.82 -6.12
CA PRO A 64 3.71 -18.12 -4.93
C PRO A 64 2.88 -16.92 -5.34
N GLU A 65 1.67 -16.84 -4.81
CA GLU A 65 0.71 -15.79 -5.17
C GLU A 65 -0.19 -15.44 -3.99
N ILE A 66 -0.77 -14.26 -4.01
CA ILE A 66 -1.76 -13.81 -3.04
C ILE A 66 -2.82 -12.94 -3.72
N ALA A 67 -4.05 -13.05 -3.27
CA ALA A 67 -5.15 -12.16 -3.62
C ALA A 67 -5.88 -11.73 -2.35
N LEU A 68 -6.36 -10.49 -2.34
CA LEU A 68 -7.10 -9.89 -1.24
C LEU A 68 -8.57 -9.73 -1.65
N ASP A 69 -9.46 -10.26 -0.84
CA ASP A 69 -10.90 -10.15 -1.04
C ASP A 69 -11.50 -9.12 -0.06
N PRO A 70 -11.98 -7.97 -0.55
CA PRO A 70 -12.52 -6.90 0.29
C PRO A 70 -13.84 -7.26 0.96
N GLU A 71 -14.61 -8.21 0.44
CA GLU A 71 -15.91 -8.58 0.99
C GLU A 71 -15.74 -9.41 2.27
N SER A 72 -14.78 -10.32 2.26
CA SER A 72 -14.49 -11.19 3.40
C SER A 72 -13.33 -10.72 4.27
N HIS A 73 -12.60 -9.69 3.87
CA HIS A 73 -11.33 -9.24 4.46
C HIS A 73 -10.30 -10.40 4.59
N ARG A 74 -10.26 -11.26 3.59
CA ARG A 74 -9.37 -12.42 3.57
C ARG A 74 -8.33 -12.31 2.46
N ALA A 75 -7.13 -12.71 2.83
CA ALA A 75 -6.05 -12.96 1.90
C ALA A 75 -5.95 -14.47 1.66
N SER A 76 -5.80 -14.87 0.41
CA SER A 76 -5.66 -16.28 0.03
C SER A 76 -4.74 -16.43 -1.16
N GLY A 77 -4.08 -17.59 -1.29
CA GLY A 77 -3.15 -17.83 -2.39
C GLY A 77 -2.34 -19.11 -2.24
N SER A 78 -1.11 -19.05 -2.70
CA SER A 78 -0.12 -20.12 -2.65
C SER A 78 1.21 -19.60 -2.08
N GLY A 79 1.88 -20.38 -1.26
CA GLY A 79 3.22 -20.08 -0.76
C GLY A 79 4.35 -20.61 -1.63
N GLY A 80 4.02 -21.39 -2.65
CA GLY A 80 4.99 -22.12 -3.47
C GLY A 80 4.85 -23.65 -3.35
N CYS A 81 4.46 -24.12 -2.19
CA CYS A 81 4.10 -25.52 -1.91
C CYS A 81 2.63 -25.62 -1.50
N ASN A 82 2.27 -24.95 -0.42
CA ASN A 82 0.97 -25.02 0.19
C ASN A 82 0.04 -23.84 -0.17
N ARG A 83 -1.24 -24.06 0.02
CA ARG A 83 -2.20 -22.96 0.05
C ARG A 83 -1.97 -22.13 1.30
N ILE A 84 -1.96 -20.80 1.12
CA ILE A 84 -1.90 -19.86 2.23
C ILE A 84 -3.22 -19.11 2.33
N MET A 85 -3.64 -18.80 3.55
CA MET A 85 -4.85 -18.04 3.82
C MET A 85 -4.77 -17.33 5.17
N GLY A 86 -5.48 -16.21 5.29
CA GLY A 86 -5.55 -15.46 6.54
C GLY A 86 -6.45 -14.25 6.42
N GLY A 87 -6.49 -13.45 7.46
CA GLY A 87 -7.10 -12.12 7.43
C GLY A 87 -6.11 -11.06 7.01
N TYR A 88 -6.61 -9.93 6.54
CA TYR A 88 -5.80 -8.71 6.39
C TYR A 88 -6.57 -7.50 6.91
N GLU A 89 -5.84 -6.47 7.27
CA GLU A 89 -6.38 -5.17 7.67
C GLU A 89 -5.79 -4.12 6.72
N LEU A 90 -6.66 -3.31 6.12
CA LEU A 90 -6.30 -2.29 5.14
C LEU A 90 -6.92 -0.95 5.53
N THR A 91 -6.08 0.08 5.67
CA THR A 91 -6.52 1.46 5.91
C THR A 91 -5.58 2.41 5.18
N GLY A 92 -6.01 2.96 4.06
CA GLY A 92 -5.16 3.76 3.19
C GLY A 92 -3.97 2.96 2.69
N ASP A 93 -2.76 3.41 2.97
CA ASP A 93 -1.51 2.74 2.63
C ASP A 93 -0.99 1.77 3.72
N ASN A 94 -1.71 1.66 4.84
CA ASN A 94 -1.41 0.67 5.87
C ASN A 94 -2.06 -0.67 5.54
N LEU A 95 -1.25 -1.72 5.51
CA LEU A 95 -1.67 -3.09 5.26
C LEU A 95 -0.99 -4.02 6.26
N THR A 96 -1.76 -4.86 6.93
CA THR A 96 -1.23 -5.89 7.83
C THR A 96 -1.89 -7.24 7.58
N PHE A 97 -1.14 -8.31 7.88
CA PHE A 97 -1.61 -9.69 7.85
C PHE A 97 -1.44 -10.30 9.25
N PRO A 98 -2.41 -10.11 10.17
CA PRO A 98 -2.24 -10.48 11.58
C PRO A 98 -2.05 -11.99 11.78
N ARG A 99 -2.66 -12.81 10.97
CA ARG A 99 -2.54 -14.27 11.03
C ARG A 99 -2.66 -14.87 9.63
N MET A 100 -1.56 -15.46 9.18
CA MET A 100 -1.55 -16.27 7.97
C MET A 100 -1.32 -17.73 8.36
N ALA A 101 -2.02 -18.63 7.71
CA ALA A 101 -1.88 -20.08 7.86
C ALA A 101 -1.60 -20.72 6.50
N SER A 102 -1.01 -21.89 6.50
CA SER A 102 -0.84 -22.73 5.31
C SER A 102 -1.33 -24.14 5.54
N THR A 103 -1.65 -24.85 4.48
CA THR A 103 -1.82 -26.32 4.52
C THR A 103 -0.47 -26.98 4.78
N MET A 104 -0.46 -28.25 5.14
CA MET A 104 0.78 -28.96 5.56
C MET A 104 1.08 -30.10 4.60
N MET A 105 1.36 -29.80 3.34
CA MET A 105 1.90 -30.77 2.39
C MET A 105 3.42 -30.72 2.44
N ALA A 106 4.07 -31.86 2.23
CA ALA A 106 5.50 -31.94 2.04
C ALA A 106 5.81 -31.90 0.54
N CYS A 107 6.40 -30.82 0.08
CA CYS A 107 6.88 -30.69 -1.29
C CYS A 107 8.40 -30.78 -1.31
N PRO A 108 9.00 -31.42 -2.32
CA PRO A 108 10.45 -31.42 -2.51
C PRO A 108 10.99 -29.98 -2.60
N ASP A 109 10.25 -29.14 -3.32
CA ASP A 109 10.61 -27.75 -3.58
C ASP A 109 9.50 -26.80 -3.10
N GLY A 110 9.87 -25.54 -2.85
CA GLY A 110 8.92 -24.48 -2.49
C GLY A 110 8.68 -24.26 -1.00
N MET A 111 8.95 -25.24 -0.10
CA MET A 111 8.72 -25.08 1.34
C MET A 111 9.49 -23.91 1.95
N LYS A 112 10.76 -23.74 1.56
CA LYS A 112 11.59 -22.63 2.04
C LYS A 112 11.05 -21.27 1.57
N THR A 113 10.61 -21.21 0.32
CA THR A 113 10.00 -20.01 -0.26
C THR A 113 8.71 -19.66 0.47
N GLU A 114 7.85 -20.65 0.73
CA GLU A 114 6.62 -20.47 1.50
C GLU A 114 6.90 -19.93 2.91
N GLN A 115 7.81 -20.55 3.66
CA GLN A 115 8.16 -20.09 5.00
C GLN A 115 8.65 -18.63 5.00
N ASN A 116 9.52 -18.30 4.04
CA ASN A 116 10.03 -16.93 3.90
C ASN A 116 8.93 -15.95 3.47
N PHE A 117 8.01 -16.39 2.61
CA PHE A 117 6.88 -15.55 2.19
C PHE A 117 5.91 -15.30 3.34
N LEU A 118 5.51 -16.32 4.10
CA LEU A 118 4.67 -16.17 5.30
C LEU A 118 5.34 -15.26 6.34
N LYS A 119 6.66 -15.40 6.54
CA LYS A 119 7.43 -14.51 7.41
C LYS A 119 7.40 -13.06 6.91
N ALA A 120 7.57 -12.86 5.62
CA ALA A 120 7.52 -11.52 5.02
C ALA A 120 6.12 -10.90 5.18
N LEU A 121 5.04 -11.66 4.93
CA LEU A 121 3.65 -11.19 5.12
C LEU A 121 3.41 -10.75 6.57
N GLY A 122 3.92 -11.49 7.56
CA GLY A 122 3.81 -11.11 8.98
C GLY A 122 4.57 -9.83 9.37
N GLN A 123 5.48 -9.34 8.55
CA GLN A 123 6.25 -8.12 8.78
C GLN A 123 5.64 -6.89 8.09
N VAL A 124 4.69 -7.07 7.19
CA VAL A 124 4.08 -5.99 6.40
C VAL A 124 3.37 -4.99 7.31
N LYS A 125 3.61 -3.71 7.06
CA LYS A 125 2.94 -2.58 7.67
C LYS A 125 2.36 -1.61 6.64
N ARG A 126 2.96 -1.54 5.46
CA ARG A 126 2.52 -0.65 4.37
C ARG A 126 2.68 -1.34 3.02
N TRP A 127 2.00 -0.78 2.05
CA TRP A 127 2.08 -1.22 0.66
C TRP A 127 2.20 -0.03 -0.28
N LYS A 128 2.67 -0.30 -1.48
CA LYS A 128 2.73 0.65 -2.58
C LYS A 128 2.57 -0.10 -3.90
N ILE A 129 1.79 0.45 -4.81
CA ILE A 129 1.71 -0.03 -6.19
C ILE A 129 2.33 1.02 -7.11
N ALA A 130 3.19 0.57 -8.00
CA ALA A 130 3.71 1.34 -9.11
C ALA A 130 3.47 0.51 -10.38
N GLU A 131 2.68 1.05 -11.30
CA GLU A 131 2.26 0.36 -12.51
C GLU A 131 1.56 -0.98 -12.21
N ARG A 132 2.23 -2.10 -12.45
CA ARG A 132 1.73 -3.47 -12.24
C ARG A 132 2.48 -4.21 -11.12
N ARG A 133 3.23 -3.47 -10.30
CA ARG A 133 4.10 -4.01 -9.25
C ARG A 133 3.64 -3.55 -7.88
N LEU A 134 3.43 -4.51 -6.98
CA LEU A 134 3.09 -4.33 -5.58
C LEU A 134 4.34 -4.51 -4.73
N GLU A 135 4.68 -3.51 -3.94
CA GLU A 135 5.71 -3.56 -2.91
C GLU A 135 5.08 -3.68 -1.53
N LEU A 136 5.45 -4.69 -0.78
CA LEU A 136 5.08 -4.87 0.62
C LEU A 136 6.24 -4.40 1.51
N ILE A 137 5.93 -3.52 2.45
CA ILE A 137 6.91 -2.73 3.20
C ILE A 137 6.72 -3.00 4.69
N ASP A 138 7.81 -3.23 5.42
CA ASP A 138 7.81 -3.45 6.86
C ASP A 138 7.75 -2.14 7.67
N GLY A 139 7.72 -2.27 9.00
CA GLY A 139 7.69 -1.13 9.91
C GLY A 139 8.95 -0.25 9.90
N SER A 140 10.06 -0.74 9.34
CA SER A 140 11.30 0.03 9.16
C SER A 140 11.37 0.78 7.82
N GLY A 141 10.39 0.56 6.94
CA GLY A 141 10.37 1.12 5.59
C GLY A 141 11.10 0.28 4.55
N LYS A 142 11.48 -0.95 4.89
CA LYS A 142 12.16 -1.88 3.99
C LYS A 142 11.14 -2.68 3.18
N VAL A 143 11.38 -2.82 1.87
CA VAL A 143 10.60 -3.72 1.01
C VAL A 143 10.93 -5.16 1.34
N VAL A 144 9.97 -5.91 1.88
CA VAL A 144 10.10 -7.32 2.28
C VAL A 144 9.64 -8.29 1.20
N ALA A 145 8.74 -7.88 0.34
CA ALA A 145 8.30 -8.65 -0.83
C ALA A 145 7.93 -7.73 -1.98
N VAL A 146 8.15 -8.21 -3.20
CA VAL A 146 7.67 -7.56 -4.43
C VAL A 146 6.87 -8.59 -5.20
N LEU A 147 5.68 -8.17 -5.62
CA LEU A 147 4.77 -8.98 -6.41
C LEU A 147 4.41 -8.24 -7.69
N GLU A 148 4.02 -8.98 -8.71
CA GLU A 148 3.52 -8.45 -9.97
C GLU A 148 2.13 -9.01 -10.25
N VAL A 149 1.34 -8.28 -11.02
CA VAL A 149 0.04 -8.79 -11.46
C VAL A 149 0.26 -10.13 -12.16
N ALA A 150 -0.43 -11.16 -11.67
CA ALA A 150 -0.40 -12.45 -12.36
C ALA A 150 -0.84 -12.23 -13.80
N ASP A 151 0.01 -12.61 -14.75
CA ASP A 151 -0.44 -12.68 -16.12
C ASP A 151 -1.56 -13.71 -16.18
N SER A 152 -2.76 -13.24 -16.51
CA SER A 152 -3.85 -14.14 -16.87
C SER A 152 -3.39 -14.83 -18.17
N GLY A 153 -2.71 -15.98 -18.00
CA GLY A 153 -2.15 -16.71 -19.10
C GLY A 153 -3.18 -16.89 -20.19
N ALA A 154 -3.01 -16.15 -21.26
CA ALA A 154 -3.61 -16.49 -22.53
C ALA A 154 -3.00 -17.83 -22.96
N LYS A 155 -3.75 -18.90 -22.71
CA LYS A 155 -3.55 -20.18 -23.35
C LYS A 155 -4.48 -20.24 -24.56
#